data_aff6e61aeb8082ad6ceb8d59ffe9cef0
#
_entry.id   aff6e61aeb8082ad6ceb8d59ffe9cef0
#
_cell.length_a   1.000
_cell.length_b   1.000
_cell.length_c   1.000
_cell.angle_alpha   90.00
_cell.angle_beta   90.00
_cell.angle_gamma   90.00
#
_symmetry.space_group_name_H-M   'P 1'
#
loop_
_entity.id
_entity.type
_entity.pdbx_description
1 polymer ?
#
loop_
_entity_poly.entity_id
_entity_poly.type
_entity_poly.pdbx_seq_one_letter_code
_entity_poly.pdbx_strand_id
1 'polypeptide(L)'
;MKDGNGVKLLRSFHDSAKTEWFFTVCWAYDTENDVHVVIAGGNRGIIRVIDVVTGDLVNSLIGHGDAINDVRVFPNDSMIIASASKDFTARIWNIHNSACLAILGGVEGHLDQVISVDFDAESEYLASASMDHTVKLWYVGKGSGVDRLVEQSKADLRLVDFPAEIHYPRCSTRDVHTNYVDCVRIFHRLIFSKSTENEIALWKFGDFDDLVAGQGNKVKTETCVIHFRQMELPETNMWYIKFEIDPLEKYLVCGNQKGEIHIWEINNGSLPSVKSNHVLHPKDVGCAIRQIAFSPCGQHMIAVADDASISRFARRT
;
A
#
# COMPACT_ATOMS: atom_id res chain seq x y z
N MET A 1 -28.62 -25.75 15.57
CA MET A 1 -27.78 -24.55 15.84
C MET A 1 -26.99 -24.27 14.59
N LYS A 2 -27.18 -23.11 13.96
CA LYS A 2 -26.35 -22.70 12.81
C LYS A 2 -24.97 -22.32 13.36
N ASP A 3 -23.95 -23.02 12.95
CA ASP A 3 -22.57 -22.75 13.34
C ASP A 3 -22.20 -21.32 12.96
N GLY A 4 -22.00 -20.48 13.99
CA GLY A 4 -21.74 -19.07 13.85
C GLY A 4 -20.31 -18.74 13.43
N ASN A 5 -19.94 -19.12 12.19
CA ASN A 5 -18.68 -18.70 11.56
C ASN A 5 -18.80 -17.33 10.86
N GLY A 6 -19.72 -16.49 11.32
CA GLY A 6 -19.95 -15.18 10.76
C GLY A 6 -18.99 -14.11 11.30
N VAL A 7 -18.77 -13.06 10.50
CA VAL A 7 -18.10 -11.83 10.94
C VAL A 7 -19.03 -11.13 11.93
N LYS A 8 -18.50 -10.70 13.10
CA LYS A 8 -19.24 -9.97 14.11
C LYS A 8 -18.67 -8.54 14.21
N LEU A 9 -19.53 -7.53 14.11
CA LEU A 9 -19.14 -6.16 14.43
C LEU A 9 -18.81 -6.05 15.92
N LEU A 10 -17.59 -5.68 16.25
CA LEU A 10 -17.14 -5.44 17.62
C LEU A 10 -17.19 -3.95 17.98
N ARG A 11 -16.72 -3.09 17.07
CA ARG A 11 -16.68 -1.64 17.24
C ARG A 11 -16.89 -0.93 15.91
N SER A 12 -17.33 0.32 15.99
CA SER A 12 -17.36 1.27 14.87
C SER A 12 -16.78 2.59 15.32
N PHE A 13 -15.99 3.21 14.46
CA PHE A 13 -15.47 4.55 14.64
C PHE A 13 -16.12 5.49 13.64
N HIS A 14 -16.55 6.65 14.12
CA HIS A 14 -17.11 7.73 13.30
C HIS A 14 -16.29 8.99 13.54
N ASP A 15 -15.74 9.58 12.49
CA ASP A 15 -15.06 10.87 12.60
C ASP A 15 -16.07 11.95 12.98
N SER A 16 -15.64 12.91 13.79
CA SER A 16 -16.47 14.07 14.19
C SER A 16 -16.88 14.94 12.99
N ALA A 17 -16.08 14.94 11.94
CA ALA A 17 -16.37 15.67 10.71
C ALA A 17 -17.26 14.82 9.78
N LYS A 18 -18.47 15.28 9.53
CA LYS A 18 -19.45 14.61 8.64
C LYS A 18 -19.00 14.47 7.18
N THR A 19 -17.96 15.19 6.77
CA THR A 19 -17.38 15.16 5.42
C THR A 19 -16.20 14.20 5.30
N GLU A 20 -15.83 13.49 6.38
CA GLU A 20 -14.79 12.48 6.31
C GLU A 20 -15.31 11.19 5.69
N TRP A 21 -14.54 10.67 4.74
CA TRP A 21 -14.76 9.40 4.06
C TRP A 21 -13.42 8.68 4.03
N PHE A 22 -13.29 7.61 4.77
CA PHE A 22 -12.06 6.83 4.79
C PHE A 22 -11.93 5.97 3.54
N PHE A 23 -10.80 6.08 2.85
CA PHE A 23 -10.50 5.33 1.64
C PHE A 23 -9.56 4.16 1.88
N THR A 24 -8.73 4.29 2.92
CA THR A 24 -7.71 3.31 3.24
C THR A 24 -7.63 3.06 4.73
N VAL A 25 -7.29 1.83 5.08
CA VAL A 25 -7.09 1.42 6.46
C VAL A 25 -5.97 0.40 6.54
N CYS A 26 -5.13 0.51 7.54
CA CYS A 26 -4.16 -0.50 7.88
C CYS A 26 -4.10 -0.73 9.39
N TRP A 27 -3.51 -1.86 9.76
CA TRP A 27 -3.34 -2.26 11.15
C TRP A 27 -1.90 -2.02 11.57
N ALA A 28 -1.69 -1.46 12.75
CA ALA A 28 -0.37 -1.24 13.32
C ALA A 28 -0.36 -1.57 14.82
N TYR A 29 0.83 -1.52 15.40
CA TYR A 29 1.04 -1.72 16.82
C TYR A 29 1.89 -0.58 17.38
N ASP A 30 1.33 0.15 18.34
CA ASP A 30 2.05 1.19 19.06
C ASP A 30 2.87 0.52 20.17
N THR A 31 4.17 0.41 19.95
CA THR A 31 5.11 -0.26 20.88
C THR A 31 5.36 0.54 22.14
N GLU A 32 5.16 1.86 22.13
CA GLU A 32 5.36 2.72 23.28
C GLU A 32 4.20 2.62 24.28
N ASN A 33 2.98 2.53 23.77
CA ASN A 33 1.76 2.42 24.57
C ASN A 33 1.28 0.98 24.75
N ASP A 34 1.92 0.00 24.08
CA ASP A 34 1.55 -1.44 24.11
C ASP A 34 0.10 -1.67 23.63
N VAL A 35 -0.32 -1.00 22.56
CA VAL A 35 -1.68 -1.08 22.05
C VAL A 35 -1.75 -1.36 20.55
N HIS A 36 -2.74 -2.14 20.14
CA HIS A 36 -3.09 -2.30 18.73
C HIS A 36 -3.87 -1.10 18.24
N VAL A 37 -3.46 -0.54 17.12
CA VAL A 37 -4.11 0.60 16.50
C VAL A 37 -4.54 0.32 15.08
N VAL A 38 -5.62 0.96 14.66
CA VAL A 38 -6.05 1.06 13.27
C VAL A 38 -5.71 2.46 12.79
N ILE A 39 -5.10 2.52 11.62
CA ILE A 39 -4.73 3.76 10.95
C ILE A 39 -5.64 3.93 9.75
N ALA A 40 -6.38 5.02 9.69
CA ALA A 40 -7.34 5.30 8.63
C ALA A 40 -7.07 6.67 8.01
N GLY A 41 -7.08 6.73 6.67
CA GLY A 41 -6.93 7.96 5.90
C GLY A 41 -8.01 8.11 4.84
N GLY A 42 -8.35 9.35 4.51
CA GLY A 42 -9.42 9.59 3.55
C GLY A 42 -9.51 11.02 3.04
N ASN A 43 -10.72 11.46 2.79
CA ASN A 43 -11.05 12.66 2.00
C ASN A 43 -10.45 13.97 2.52
N ARG A 44 -10.23 14.08 3.82
CA ARG A 44 -9.75 15.33 4.43
C ARG A 44 -8.23 15.47 4.49
N GLY A 45 -7.48 14.46 4.02
CA GLY A 45 -6.02 14.48 4.09
C GLY A 45 -5.46 14.33 5.50
N ILE A 46 -6.26 13.84 6.45
CA ILE A 46 -5.88 13.61 7.83
C ILE A 46 -5.84 12.10 8.08
N ILE A 47 -4.72 11.61 8.64
CA ILE A 47 -4.62 10.22 9.06
C ILE A 47 -5.03 10.12 10.51
N ARG A 48 -5.97 9.22 10.83
CA ARG A 48 -6.44 8.93 12.17
C ARG A 48 -5.77 7.68 12.70
N VAL A 49 -5.23 7.76 13.90
CA VAL A 49 -4.69 6.62 14.65
C VAL A 49 -5.67 6.31 15.77
N ILE A 50 -6.27 5.13 15.75
CA ILE A 50 -7.41 4.77 16.59
C ILE A 50 -7.05 3.52 17.39
N ASP A 51 -7.20 3.55 18.71
CA ASP A 51 -7.05 2.39 19.58
C ASP A 51 -8.18 1.39 19.30
N VAL A 52 -7.82 0.16 18.98
CA VAL A 52 -8.78 -0.90 18.63
C VAL A 52 -9.60 -1.36 19.87
N VAL A 53 -9.01 -1.32 21.06
CA VAL A 53 -9.64 -1.82 22.28
C VAL A 53 -10.61 -0.78 22.84
N THR A 54 -10.21 0.46 22.95
CA THR A 54 -11.06 1.53 23.49
C THR A 54 -11.97 2.13 22.43
N GLY A 55 -11.52 2.19 21.17
CA GLY A 55 -12.18 2.91 20.07
C GLY A 55 -11.88 4.39 20.08
N ASP A 56 -10.95 4.85 20.92
CA ASP A 56 -10.61 6.27 21.05
C ASP A 56 -9.61 6.69 19.97
N LEU A 57 -9.69 7.96 19.58
CA LEU A 57 -8.71 8.59 18.72
C LEU A 57 -7.43 8.85 19.52
N VAL A 58 -6.36 8.14 19.19
CA VAL A 58 -5.03 8.30 19.83
C VAL A 58 -4.32 9.52 19.26
N ASN A 59 -4.19 9.57 17.92
CA ASN A 59 -3.46 10.62 17.22
C ASN A 59 -4.11 11.01 15.89
N SER A 60 -3.73 12.18 15.40
CA SER A 60 -4.10 12.70 14.08
C SER A 60 -2.87 13.24 13.38
N LEU A 61 -2.48 12.63 12.26
CA LEU A 61 -1.35 13.06 11.48
C LEU A 61 -1.85 14.07 10.43
N ILE A 62 -1.41 15.30 10.56
CA ILE A 62 -1.88 16.43 9.75
C ILE A 62 -0.71 16.96 8.92
N GLY A 63 -0.94 17.18 7.63
CA GLY A 63 0.08 17.74 6.75
C GLY A 63 -0.19 17.56 5.27
N HIS A 64 -0.86 16.46 4.84
CA HIS A 64 -1.28 16.36 3.45
C HIS A 64 -2.24 17.48 3.06
N GLY A 65 -2.07 17.97 1.83
CA GLY A 65 -2.88 19.06 1.26
C GLY A 65 -4.21 18.61 0.65
N ASP A 66 -4.40 17.29 0.45
CA ASP A 66 -5.60 16.70 -0.15
C ASP A 66 -5.78 15.25 0.34
N ALA A 67 -6.79 14.56 -0.16
CA ALA A 67 -7.22 13.24 0.26
C ALA A 67 -6.10 12.19 0.26
N ILE A 68 -6.20 11.22 1.18
CA ILE A 68 -5.26 10.11 1.32
C ILE A 68 -5.84 8.89 0.64
N ASN A 69 -5.09 8.33 -0.31
CA ASN A 69 -5.49 7.20 -1.13
C ASN A 69 -4.97 5.85 -0.61
N ASP A 70 -3.82 5.83 0.06
CA ASP A 70 -3.23 4.60 0.59
C ASP A 70 -2.40 4.85 1.85
N VAL A 71 -2.34 3.86 2.73
CA VAL A 71 -1.48 3.87 3.91
C VAL A 71 -0.86 2.49 4.09
N ARG A 72 0.46 2.44 4.31
CA ARG A 72 1.21 1.21 4.54
C ARG A 72 2.11 1.34 5.75
N VAL A 73 2.20 0.27 6.52
CA VAL A 73 3.08 0.18 7.69
C VAL A 73 4.48 -0.25 7.25
N PHE A 74 5.49 0.33 7.85
CA PHE A 74 6.89 0.00 7.65
C PHE A 74 7.17 -1.42 8.18
N PRO A 75 7.67 -2.36 7.38
CA PRO A 75 7.78 -3.76 7.80
C PRO A 75 8.63 -3.98 9.05
N ASN A 76 9.70 -3.21 9.22
CA ASN A 76 10.63 -3.35 10.33
C ASN A 76 10.25 -2.54 11.58
N ASP A 77 9.23 -1.68 11.47
CA ASP A 77 8.82 -0.81 12.58
C ASP A 77 7.36 -0.38 12.45
N SER A 78 6.51 -0.97 13.25
CA SER A 78 5.07 -0.70 13.23
C SER A 78 4.67 0.71 13.63
N MET A 79 5.60 1.51 14.19
CA MET A 79 5.40 2.92 14.53
C MET A 79 5.51 3.85 13.32
N ILE A 80 6.09 3.36 12.23
CA ILE A 80 6.36 4.14 11.02
C ILE A 80 5.40 3.70 9.91
N ILE A 81 4.82 4.67 9.22
CA ILE A 81 3.92 4.44 8.11
C ILE A 81 4.28 5.31 6.91
N ALA A 82 3.91 4.86 5.73
CA ALA A 82 3.84 5.70 4.53
C ALA A 82 2.39 5.96 4.14
N SER A 83 2.15 7.13 3.57
CA SER A 83 0.85 7.51 2.99
C SER A 83 1.02 8.01 1.55
N ALA A 84 0.04 7.71 0.71
CA ALA A 84 -0.12 8.22 -0.63
C ALA A 84 -1.27 9.21 -0.69
N SER A 85 -1.08 10.35 -1.34
CA SER A 85 -2.11 11.39 -1.36
C SER A 85 -2.40 11.96 -2.73
N LYS A 86 -3.58 12.51 -2.85
CA LYS A 86 -4.02 13.32 -3.98
C LYS A 86 -3.25 14.64 -4.11
N ASP A 87 -2.49 15.05 -3.10
CA ASP A 87 -1.59 16.22 -3.15
C ASP A 87 -0.28 15.96 -3.93
N PHE A 88 -0.19 14.83 -4.66
CA PHE A 88 0.92 14.39 -5.52
C PHE A 88 2.14 13.91 -4.73
N THR A 89 2.05 13.81 -3.39
CA THR A 89 3.15 13.37 -2.54
C THR A 89 2.87 12.01 -1.90
N ALA A 90 3.94 11.28 -1.61
CA ALA A 90 3.94 10.26 -0.58
C ALA A 90 4.66 10.83 0.66
N ARG A 91 4.26 10.44 1.86
CA ARG A 91 4.88 10.90 3.11
C ARG A 91 5.15 9.75 4.05
N ILE A 92 6.16 9.92 4.89
CA ILE A 92 6.50 8.97 5.96
C ILE A 92 6.26 9.67 7.30
N TRP A 93 5.66 8.94 8.23
CA TRP A 93 5.20 9.45 9.52
C TRP A 93 5.59 8.52 10.66
N ASN A 94 5.76 9.11 11.85
CA ASN A 94 5.72 8.37 13.11
C ASN A 94 4.31 8.53 13.73
N ILE A 95 3.61 7.41 13.97
CA ILE A 95 2.24 7.41 14.47
C ILE A 95 2.13 7.80 15.94
N HIS A 96 3.19 7.60 16.72
CA HIS A 96 3.20 7.88 18.16
C HIS A 96 3.21 9.39 18.45
N ASN A 97 4.09 10.14 17.77
CA ASN A 97 4.25 11.57 18.01
C ASN A 97 3.69 12.46 16.90
N SER A 98 3.02 11.86 15.91
CA SER A 98 2.41 12.54 14.76
C SER A 98 3.41 13.30 13.86
N ALA A 99 4.71 13.03 13.98
CA ALA A 99 5.72 13.70 13.19
C ALA A 99 5.71 13.23 11.73
N CYS A 100 5.73 14.19 10.79
CA CYS A 100 6.05 13.92 9.40
C CYS A 100 7.57 13.83 9.27
N LEU A 101 8.09 12.66 8.89
CA LEU A 101 9.53 12.39 8.79
C LEU A 101 10.08 12.68 7.40
N ALA A 102 9.31 12.40 6.36
CA ALA A 102 9.71 12.65 4.99
C ALA A 102 8.54 13.02 4.09
N ILE A 103 8.83 13.86 3.09
CA ILE A 103 7.95 14.19 1.97
C ILE A 103 8.66 13.76 0.69
N LEU A 104 8.05 12.83 -0.03
CA LEU A 104 8.54 12.30 -1.29
C LEU A 104 7.72 12.93 -2.42
N GLY A 105 8.32 13.88 -3.13
CA GLY A 105 7.62 14.68 -4.14
C GLY A 105 8.45 15.88 -4.58
N GLY A 106 7.89 16.79 -5.34
CA GLY A 106 8.57 18.00 -5.83
C GLY A 106 9.09 17.82 -7.25
N VAL A 107 10.31 18.29 -7.56
CA VAL A 107 10.79 18.49 -8.93
C VAL A 107 10.68 17.23 -9.82
N GLU A 108 11.13 16.09 -9.33
CA GLU A 108 11.02 14.79 -10.03
C GLU A 108 9.98 13.89 -9.35
N GLY A 109 9.08 14.50 -8.57
CA GLY A 109 7.95 13.81 -7.94
C GLY A 109 6.88 13.39 -8.93
N HIS A 110 5.77 12.89 -8.40
CA HIS A 110 4.60 12.62 -9.22
C HIS A 110 3.94 13.91 -9.71
N LEU A 111 3.35 13.84 -10.90
CA LEU A 111 2.67 14.97 -11.55
C LEU A 111 1.15 14.90 -11.40
N ASP A 112 0.65 13.85 -10.77
CA ASP A 112 -0.76 13.63 -10.47
C ASP A 112 -0.88 12.83 -9.17
N GLN A 113 -2.10 12.51 -8.75
CA GLN A 113 -2.41 11.82 -7.49
C GLN A 113 -1.58 10.55 -7.31
N VAL A 114 -0.96 10.41 -6.14
CA VAL A 114 -0.37 9.14 -5.71
C VAL A 114 -1.49 8.25 -5.16
N ILE A 115 -1.67 7.07 -5.76
CA ILE A 115 -2.80 6.18 -5.44
C ILE A 115 -2.37 5.03 -4.54
N SER A 116 -1.13 4.55 -4.69
CA SER A 116 -0.65 3.40 -3.93
C SER A 116 0.80 3.58 -3.54
N VAL A 117 1.15 3.07 -2.38
CA VAL A 117 2.53 2.98 -1.87
C VAL A 117 2.78 1.59 -1.30
N ASP A 118 4.04 1.17 -1.31
CA ASP A 118 4.46 -0.06 -0.66
C ASP A 118 5.94 -0.01 -0.29
N PHE A 119 6.31 -0.66 0.83
CA PHE A 119 7.70 -0.81 1.25
C PHE A 119 8.26 -2.17 0.81
N ASP A 120 9.57 -2.21 0.56
CA ASP A 120 10.27 -3.49 0.50
C ASP A 120 10.43 -4.12 1.88
N ALA A 121 10.71 -5.41 1.93
CA ALA A 121 10.81 -6.17 3.19
C ALA A 121 11.93 -5.65 4.11
N GLU A 122 13.01 -5.13 3.55
CA GLU A 122 14.13 -4.55 4.27
C GLU A 122 13.86 -3.11 4.71
N SER A 123 12.77 -2.50 4.24
CA SER A 123 12.40 -1.12 4.53
C SER A 123 13.44 -0.09 4.06
N GLU A 124 14.16 -0.40 2.99
CA GLU A 124 15.13 0.50 2.37
C GLU A 124 14.53 1.31 1.22
N TYR A 125 13.49 0.77 0.58
CA TYR A 125 12.82 1.39 -0.55
C TYR A 125 11.32 1.53 -0.31
N LEU A 126 10.78 2.62 -0.86
CA LEU A 126 9.34 2.84 -1.00
C LEU A 126 9.01 2.92 -2.49
N ALA A 127 8.08 2.11 -2.96
CA ALA A 127 7.47 2.27 -4.27
C ALA A 127 6.22 3.15 -4.17
N SER A 128 6.00 4.00 -5.16
CA SER A 128 4.77 4.78 -5.31
C SER A 128 4.22 4.67 -6.71
N ALA A 129 2.90 4.61 -6.84
CA ALA A 129 2.18 4.52 -8.10
C ALA A 129 1.13 5.64 -8.20
N SER A 130 0.97 6.19 -9.40
CA SER A 130 0.21 7.43 -9.59
C SER A 130 -0.69 7.41 -10.83
N MET A 131 -1.63 8.34 -10.85
CA MET A 131 -2.43 8.70 -12.02
C MET A 131 -1.59 9.30 -13.16
N ASP A 132 -0.36 9.74 -12.91
CA ASP A 132 0.57 10.21 -13.93
C ASP A 132 1.18 9.08 -14.78
N HIS A 133 0.70 7.84 -14.61
CA HIS A 133 1.10 6.59 -15.27
C HIS A 133 2.49 6.10 -14.87
N THR A 134 3.12 6.73 -13.86
CA THR A 134 4.46 6.33 -13.43
C THR A 134 4.44 5.47 -12.19
N VAL A 135 5.45 4.61 -12.07
CA VAL A 135 5.89 3.99 -10.83
C VAL A 135 7.26 4.54 -10.49
N LYS A 136 7.41 5.01 -9.25
CA LYS A 136 8.66 5.56 -8.74
C LYS A 136 9.15 4.74 -7.56
N LEU A 137 10.48 4.62 -7.44
CA LEU A 137 11.15 3.95 -6.34
C LEU A 137 12.01 4.97 -5.58
N TRP A 138 11.77 5.12 -4.30
CA TRP A 138 12.43 6.08 -3.42
C TRP A 138 13.33 5.34 -2.44
N TYR A 139 14.56 5.80 -2.27
CA TYR A 139 15.45 5.27 -1.25
C TYR A 139 15.19 5.98 0.09
N VAL A 140 14.78 5.22 1.08
CA VAL A 140 14.42 5.69 2.43
C VAL A 140 15.27 5.03 3.51
N GLY A 141 16.17 4.13 3.13
CA GLY A 141 17.03 3.36 4.01
C GLY A 141 18.22 4.16 4.56
N LYS A 142 19.21 3.42 5.04
CA LYS A 142 20.37 3.98 5.74
C LYS A 142 21.14 5.00 4.91
N GLY A 143 21.31 6.19 5.45
CA GLY A 143 22.02 7.31 4.82
C GLY A 143 21.14 8.17 3.91
N SER A 144 19.84 7.90 3.80
CA SER A 144 18.89 8.74 3.06
C SER A 144 18.54 10.05 3.79
N GLY A 145 18.82 10.11 5.08
CA GLY A 145 18.33 11.16 5.99
C GLY A 145 17.02 10.78 6.68
N VAL A 146 16.18 9.95 6.06
CA VAL A 146 14.95 9.44 6.68
C VAL A 146 15.27 8.53 7.86
N ASP A 147 16.27 7.66 7.72
CA ASP A 147 16.76 6.78 8.79
C ASP A 147 17.10 7.55 10.08
N ARG A 148 17.77 8.70 9.94
CA ARG A 148 18.10 9.57 11.10
C ARG A 148 16.86 10.17 11.73
N LEU A 149 15.91 10.63 10.93
CA LEU A 149 14.66 11.22 11.42
C LEU A 149 13.79 10.16 12.10
N VAL A 150 13.77 8.92 11.59
CA VAL A 150 13.11 7.79 12.26
C VAL A 150 13.71 7.58 13.65
N GLU A 151 15.05 7.47 13.77
CA GLU A 151 15.71 7.28 15.07
C GLU A 151 15.52 8.48 16.00
N GLN A 152 15.63 9.71 15.49
CA GLN A 152 15.38 10.93 16.27
C GLN A 152 13.94 11.00 16.78
N SER A 153 12.97 10.62 15.97
CA SER A 153 11.55 10.63 16.34
C SER A 153 11.22 9.65 17.48
N LYS A 154 12.03 8.61 17.66
CA LYS A 154 11.91 7.66 18.78
C LYS A 154 12.59 8.18 20.05
N ALA A 155 13.73 8.86 19.90
CA ALA A 155 14.54 9.30 21.04
C ALA A 155 13.96 10.54 21.74
N ASP A 156 13.38 11.49 21.01
CA ASP A 156 12.79 12.71 21.57
C ASP A 156 11.59 13.18 20.75
N LEU A 157 10.44 13.25 21.41
CA LEU A 157 9.15 13.64 20.84
C LEU A 157 9.10 15.07 20.25
N ARG A 158 10.13 15.90 20.46
CA ARG A 158 10.13 17.32 20.14
C ARG A 158 11.10 17.76 19.04
N LEU A 159 11.93 16.87 18.51
CA LEU A 159 13.09 17.27 17.69
C LEU A 159 12.94 17.08 16.17
N VAL A 160 11.77 16.71 15.64
CA VAL A 160 11.58 16.73 14.18
C VAL A 160 10.96 18.07 13.78
N ASP A 161 11.80 19.10 13.67
CA ASP A 161 11.35 20.44 13.27
C ASP A 161 10.94 20.49 11.80
N PHE A 162 11.59 19.72 10.94
CA PHE A 162 11.31 19.71 9.50
C PHE A 162 11.43 18.29 8.94
N PRO A 163 10.48 17.84 8.09
CA PRO A 163 10.60 16.58 7.37
C PRO A 163 11.75 16.63 6.35
N ALA A 164 12.33 15.47 6.03
CA ALA A 164 13.24 15.36 4.89
C ALA A 164 12.43 15.53 3.59
N GLU A 165 12.84 16.45 2.73
CA GLU A 165 12.25 16.59 1.40
C GLU A 165 13.06 15.79 0.38
N ILE A 166 12.45 14.76 -0.21
CA ILE A 166 13.06 13.89 -1.21
C ILE A 166 12.44 14.21 -2.56
N HIS A 167 13.16 15.01 -3.35
CA HIS A 167 12.69 15.48 -4.66
C HIS A 167 13.01 14.52 -5.81
N TYR A 168 13.92 13.58 -5.60
CA TYR A 168 14.47 12.72 -6.65
C TYR A 168 14.29 11.25 -6.29
N PRO A 169 13.44 10.51 -7.00
CA PRO A 169 13.37 9.06 -6.86
C PRO A 169 14.66 8.41 -7.38
N ARG A 170 15.00 7.24 -6.88
CA ARG A 170 16.11 6.44 -7.41
C ARG A 170 15.82 5.91 -8.81
N CYS A 171 14.58 5.49 -9.02
CA CYS A 171 14.08 5.01 -10.31
C CYS A 171 12.71 5.60 -10.57
N SER A 172 12.42 5.85 -11.85
CA SER A 172 11.11 6.27 -12.32
C SER A 172 10.85 5.64 -13.69
N THR A 173 9.64 5.17 -13.93
CA THR A 173 9.26 4.63 -15.25
C THR A 173 7.80 4.88 -15.55
N ARG A 174 7.49 5.11 -16.84
CA ARG A 174 6.15 5.08 -17.42
C ARG A 174 6.00 4.02 -18.52
N ASP A 175 7.02 3.15 -18.67
CA ASP A 175 7.06 2.17 -19.75
C ASP A 175 6.27 0.89 -19.43
N VAL A 176 5.74 0.77 -18.21
CA VAL A 176 5.01 -0.43 -17.77
C VAL A 176 3.53 -0.31 -18.08
N HIS A 177 2.96 0.86 -17.87
CA HIS A 177 1.51 1.10 -17.99
C HIS A 177 1.23 2.35 -18.83
N THR A 178 0.16 2.30 -19.62
CA THR A 178 -0.29 3.44 -20.44
C THR A 178 -1.44 4.22 -19.79
N ASN A 179 -1.90 3.75 -18.61
CA ASN A 179 -2.99 4.37 -17.85
C ASN A 179 -2.65 4.47 -16.35
N TYR A 180 -3.60 4.95 -15.53
CA TYR A 180 -3.46 5.12 -14.09
C TYR A 180 -2.95 3.86 -13.40
N VAL A 181 -1.87 3.98 -12.63
CA VAL A 181 -1.36 2.87 -11.85
C VAL A 181 -1.93 2.97 -10.45
N ASP A 182 -2.88 2.08 -10.13
CA ASP A 182 -3.69 2.17 -8.92
C ASP A 182 -3.28 1.20 -7.81
N CYS A 183 -2.36 0.28 -8.08
CA CYS A 183 -1.81 -0.60 -7.06
C CYS A 183 -0.37 -0.98 -7.38
N VAL A 184 0.51 -0.92 -6.39
CA VAL A 184 1.91 -1.37 -6.45
C VAL A 184 2.25 -2.19 -5.22
N ARG A 185 3.03 -3.27 -5.41
CA ARG A 185 3.63 -4.06 -4.33
C ARG A 185 5.05 -4.44 -4.70
N ILE A 186 5.96 -4.30 -3.75
CA ILE A 186 7.33 -4.81 -3.88
C ILE A 186 7.34 -6.25 -3.42
N PHE A 187 7.86 -7.13 -4.26
CA PHE A 187 8.01 -8.55 -4.00
C PHE A 187 9.47 -8.94 -4.19
N HIS A 188 10.25 -8.97 -3.09
CA HIS A 188 11.69 -9.07 -3.12
C HIS A 188 12.31 -7.94 -3.96
N ARG A 189 12.93 -8.27 -5.09
CA ARG A 189 13.48 -7.29 -6.06
C ARG A 189 12.60 -7.08 -7.29
N LEU A 190 11.40 -7.63 -7.26
CA LEU A 190 10.42 -7.50 -8.32
C LEU A 190 9.31 -6.54 -7.88
N ILE A 191 8.60 -6.02 -8.84
CA ILE A 191 7.45 -5.15 -8.62
C ILE A 191 6.24 -5.77 -9.30
N PHE A 192 5.18 -5.95 -8.56
CA PHE A 192 3.85 -6.12 -9.11
C PHE A 192 3.19 -4.75 -9.16
N SER A 193 2.62 -4.40 -10.30
CA SER A 193 1.81 -3.19 -10.45
C SER A 193 0.59 -3.45 -11.32
N LYS A 194 -0.48 -2.74 -11.01
CA LYS A 194 -1.75 -2.83 -11.73
C LYS A 194 -2.18 -1.46 -12.21
N SER A 195 -2.72 -1.42 -13.42
CA SER A 195 -3.42 -0.27 -13.96
C SER A 195 -4.87 -0.62 -14.29
N THR A 196 -5.60 0.33 -14.87
CA THR A 196 -6.96 0.13 -15.36
C THR A 196 -7.02 -0.58 -16.73
N GLU A 197 -5.95 -1.26 -17.13
CA GLU A 197 -5.80 -1.94 -18.43
C GLU A 197 -6.15 -3.43 -18.39
N ASN A 198 -6.85 -3.88 -17.34
CA ASN A 198 -7.25 -5.29 -17.16
C ASN A 198 -6.07 -6.26 -17.02
N GLU A 199 -4.98 -5.79 -16.42
CA GLU A 199 -3.79 -6.60 -16.21
C GLU A 199 -3.03 -6.23 -14.94
N ILE A 200 -2.24 -7.18 -14.46
CA ILE A 200 -1.22 -6.99 -13.42
C ILE A 200 0.13 -7.31 -14.06
N ALA A 201 1.06 -6.38 -14.02
CA ALA A 201 2.41 -6.56 -14.54
C ALA A 201 3.36 -7.00 -13.44
N LEU A 202 4.21 -8.00 -13.73
CA LEU A 202 5.38 -8.37 -12.95
C LEU A 202 6.63 -7.94 -13.70
N TRP A 203 7.44 -7.09 -13.07
CA TRP A 203 8.61 -6.49 -13.69
C TRP A 203 9.64 -6.05 -12.65
N LYS A 204 10.82 -5.56 -13.07
CA LYS A 204 11.78 -4.88 -12.20
C LYS A 204 12.43 -3.71 -12.93
N PHE A 205 12.98 -2.77 -12.16
CA PHE A 205 13.92 -1.79 -12.71
C PHE A 205 15.22 -2.47 -13.11
N GLY A 206 15.71 -2.18 -14.32
CA GLY A 206 16.90 -2.84 -14.88
C GLY A 206 18.16 -2.62 -14.05
N ASP A 207 18.28 -1.44 -13.44
CA ASP A 207 19.43 -1.06 -12.61
C ASP A 207 19.22 -1.35 -11.11
N PHE A 208 18.16 -2.07 -10.72
CA PHE A 208 17.82 -2.29 -9.30
C PHE A 208 18.94 -3.04 -8.56
N ASP A 209 19.56 -4.01 -9.19
CA ASP A 209 20.67 -4.78 -8.60
C ASP A 209 21.92 -3.91 -8.39
N ASP A 210 22.20 -2.97 -9.29
CA ASP A 210 23.30 -2.02 -9.17
C ASP A 210 23.06 -0.97 -8.08
N LEU A 211 21.79 -0.59 -7.86
CA LEU A 211 21.40 0.35 -6.80
C LEU A 211 21.63 -0.24 -5.41
N VAL A 212 21.29 -1.51 -5.22
CA VAL A 212 21.52 -2.24 -3.95
C VAL A 212 23.02 -2.42 -3.70
N ALA A 213 23.83 -2.55 -4.74
CA ALA A 213 25.30 -2.64 -4.64
C ALA A 213 25.99 -1.28 -4.33
N GLY A 214 25.26 -0.18 -4.22
CA GLY A 214 25.79 1.14 -3.85
C GLY A 214 26.57 1.84 -4.98
N GLN A 215 26.50 1.39 -6.21
CA GLN A 215 27.29 1.91 -7.31
C GLN A 215 26.62 3.03 -8.13
N GLY A 216 25.41 3.42 -7.81
CA GLY A 216 24.64 4.35 -8.64
C GLY A 216 24.31 5.68 -7.98
N ASN A 217 25.18 6.70 -8.15
CA ASN A 217 24.90 8.09 -7.71
C ASN A 217 24.20 8.98 -8.76
N LYS A 218 23.72 8.42 -9.87
CA LYS A 218 23.03 9.21 -10.90
C LYS A 218 21.54 9.02 -10.79
N VAL A 219 20.83 10.10 -10.47
CA VAL A 219 19.39 10.21 -10.62
C VAL A 219 19.06 10.05 -12.11
N LYS A 220 18.28 9.03 -12.45
CA LYS A 220 17.76 8.84 -13.80
C LYS A 220 16.28 9.21 -13.80
N THR A 221 15.90 10.14 -14.66
CA THR A 221 14.50 10.58 -14.83
C THR A 221 13.62 9.49 -15.44
N GLU A 222 14.20 8.62 -16.24
CA GLU A 222 13.58 7.39 -16.74
C GLU A 222 14.53 6.22 -16.58
N THR A 223 14.01 5.13 -16.04
CA THR A 223 14.80 3.91 -15.77
C THR A 223 14.27 2.78 -16.61
N CYS A 224 15.19 2.12 -17.33
CA CYS A 224 14.88 0.92 -18.11
C CYS A 224 14.22 -0.15 -17.22
N VAL A 225 13.23 -0.84 -17.77
CA VAL A 225 12.49 -1.90 -17.07
C VAL A 225 12.69 -3.25 -17.75
N ILE A 226 12.63 -4.31 -16.95
CA ILE A 226 12.64 -5.69 -17.43
C ILE A 226 11.28 -6.30 -17.08
N HIS A 227 10.49 -6.59 -18.11
CA HIS A 227 9.21 -7.25 -17.97
C HIS A 227 9.39 -8.76 -17.84
N PHE A 228 8.69 -9.36 -16.87
CA PHE A 228 8.67 -10.81 -16.68
C PHE A 228 7.34 -11.43 -17.10
N ARG A 229 6.22 -10.82 -16.70
CA ARG A 229 4.89 -11.36 -16.95
C ARG A 229 3.82 -10.26 -16.94
N GLN A 230 2.86 -10.38 -17.83
CA GLN A 230 1.57 -9.71 -17.76
C GLN A 230 0.52 -10.75 -17.42
N MET A 231 -0.24 -10.52 -16.35
CA MET A 231 -1.30 -11.41 -15.87
C MET A 231 -2.64 -10.80 -16.22
N GLU A 232 -3.47 -11.55 -16.94
CA GLU A 232 -4.79 -11.09 -17.35
C GLU A 232 -5.74 -11.00 -16.14
N LEU A 233 -6.31 -9.84 -15.91
CA LEU A 233 -7.32 -9.59 -14.90
C LEU A 233 -8.54 -8.94 -15.55
N PRO A 234 -9.54 -9.72 -15.96
CA PRO A 234 -10.70 -9.19 -16.69
C PRO A 234 -11.56 -8.28 -15.81
N GLU A 235 -12.23 -7.32 -16.44
CA GLU A 235 -13.20 -6.43 -15.82
C GLU A 235 -12.60 -5.61 -14.65
N THR A 236 -11.44 -4.97 -14.90
CA THR A 236 -10.78 -4.06 -13.95
C THR A 236 -10.36 -2.73 -14.59
N ASN A 237 -11.14 -2.28 -15.58
CA ASN A 237 -10.98 -0.96 -16.21
C ASN A 237 -11.46 0.20 -15.31
N MET A 238 -11.84 -0.09 -14.09
CA MET A 238 -12.13 0.88 -13.03
C MET A 238 -10.90 1.04 -12.13
N TRP A 239 -10.57 2.27 -11.80
CA TRP A 239 -9.49 2.56 -10.86
C TRP A 239 -9.88 2.21 -9.41
N TYR A 240 -8.87 2.09 -8.52
CA TYR A 240 -9.04 1.78 -7.11
C TYR A 240 -9.58 0.37 -6.84
N ILE A 241 -9.12 -0.60 -7.61
CA ILE A 241 -9.23 -2.03 -7.30
C ILE A 241 -7.82 -2.53 -6.99
N LYS A 242 -7.55 -2.82 -5.72
CA LYS A 242 -6.22 -3.18 -5.26
C LYS A 242 -6.05 -4.70 -5.16
N PHE A 243 -4.91 -5.18 -5.62
CA PHE A 243 -4.49 -6.55 -5.36
C PHE A 243 -3.70 -6.65 -4.06
N GLU A 244 -3.60 -7.85 -3.50
CA GLU A 244 -2.80 -8.12 -2.32
C GLU A 244 -2.04 -9.44 -2.48
N ILE A 245 -0.87 -9.53 -1.82
CA ILE A 245 -0.04 -10.73 -1.75
C ILE A 245 -0.25 -11.36 -0.38
N ASP A 246 -0.39 -12.70 -0.32
CA ASP A 246 -0.56 -13.38 0.95
C ASP A 246 0.74 -13.33 1.77
N PRO A 247 0.66 -13.31 3.12
CA PRO A 247 1.84 -13.20 3.99
C PRO A 247 2.83 -14.36 3.86
N LEU A 248 2.42 -15.47 3.26
CA LEU A 248 3.28 -16.63 2.97
C LEU A 248 3.89 -16.55 1.57
N GLU A 249 3.65 -15.44 0.85
CA GLU A 249 4.18 -15.17 -0.50
C GLU A 249 3.84 -16.25 -1.54
N LYS A 250 2.72 -16.95 -1.37
CA LYS A 250 2.31 -18.03 -2.27
C LYS A 250 1.30 -17.60 -3.31
N TYR A 251 0.47 -16.63 -2.96
CA TYR A 251 -0.66 -16.21 -3.77
C TYR A 251 -0.70 -14.70 -3.92
N LEU A 252 -1.04 -14.27 -5.14
CA LEU A 252 -1.49 -12.91 -5.41
C LEU A 252 -2.99 -12.98 -5.67
N VAL A 253 -3.76 -12.08 -5.08
CA VAL A 253 -5.22 -12.04 -5.24
C VAL A 253 -5.69 -10.65 -5.60
N CYS A 254 -6.69 -10.56 -6.48
CA CYS A 254 -7.32 -9.31 -6.88
C CYS A 254 -8.81 -9.51 -7.12
N GLY A 255 -9.60 -8.53 -6.70
CA GLY A 255 -11.01 -8.44 -7.07
C GLY A 255 -11.20 -7.90 -8.47
N ASN A 256 -12.44 -7.97 -8.98
CA ASN A 256 -12.84 -7.28 -10.21
C ASN A 256 -14.19 -6.58 -10.05
N GLN A 257 -14.67 -5.92 -11.10
CA GLN A 257 -15.94 -5.19 -11.11
C GLN A 257 -17.18 -6.08 -11.02
N LYS A 258 -17.07 -7.36 -11.36
CA LYS A 258 -18.17 -8.34 -11.33
C LYS A 258 -18.31 -9.05 -10.00
N GLY A 259 -17.48 -8.73 -9.01
CA GLY A 259 -17.52 -9.41 -7.72
C GLY A 259 -16.76 -10.75 -7.71
N GLU A 260 -15.88 -10.99 -8.68
CA GLU A 260 -15.02 -12.17 -8.72
C GLU A 260 -13.68 -11.88 -8.05
N ILE A 261 -13.07 -12.91 -7.46
CA ILE A 261 -11.74 -12.84 -6.89
C ILE A 261 -10.83 -13.77 -7.69
N HIS A 262 -9.85 -13.20 -8.35
CA HIS A 262 -8.84 -13.91 -9.11
C HIS A 262 -7.62 -14.21 -8.25
N ILE A 263 -7.07 -15.42 -8.34
CA ILE A 263 -5.95 -15.91 -7.53
C ILE A 263 -4.89 -16.48 -8.45
N TRP A 264 -3.64 -16.02 -8.31
CA TRP A 264 -2.46 -16.55 -8.99
C TRP A 264 -1.50 -17.16 -7.96
N GLU A 265 -0.90 -18.29 -8.33
CA GLU A 265 0.24 -18.85 -7.61
C GLU A 265 1.52 -18.13 -8.04
N ILE A 266 2.26 -17.55 -7.08
CA ILE A 266 3.44 -16.72 -7.36
C ILE A 266 4.75 -17.32 -6.85
N ASN A 267 4.71 -18.31 -5.96
CA ASN A 267 5.90 -18.90 -5.33
C ASN A 267 5.97 -20.41 -5.55
N ASN A 268 6.11 -20.85 -6.79
CA ASN A 268 6.29 -22.27 -7.15
C ASN A 268 7.56 -22.51 -8.00
N GLY A 269 8.53 -21.58 -7.96
CA GLY A 269 9.78 -21.66 -8.71
C GLY A 269 9.65 -21.33 -10.20
N SER A 270 8.48 -20.90 -10.65
CA SER A 270 8.20 -20.43 -12.02
C SER A 270 7.49 -19.08 -12.02
N LEU A 271 7.50 -18.40 -13.16
CA LEU A 271 6.70 -17.17 -13.32
C LEU A 271 5.22 -17.48 -13.15
N PRO A 272 4.43 -16.56 -12.55
CA PRO A 272 2.99 -16.69 -12.46
C PRO A 272 2.34 -16.99 -13.83
N SER A 273 1.22 -17.70 -13.84
CA SER A 273 0.46 -17.93 -15.07
C SER A 273 -0.15 -16.63 -15.61
N VAL A 274 -0.37 -16.55 -16.91
CA VAL A 274 -1.04 -15.37 -17.52
C VAL A 274 -2.48 -15.28 -16.99
N LYS A 275 -3.21 -16.38 -16.96
CA LYS A 275 -4.57 -16.46 -16.39
C LYS A 275 -4.51 -16.87 -14.93
N SER A 276 -5.48 -16.39 -14.15
CA SER A 276 -5.62 -16.79 -12.75
C SER A 276 -5.75 -18.32 -12.61
N ASN A 277 -5.09 -18.88 -11.62
CA ASN A 277 -5.16 -20.31 -11.29
C ASN A 277 -6.54 -20.68 -10.75
N HIS A 278 -7.14 -19.77 -9.95
CA HIS A 278 -8.46 -19.94 -9.36
C HIS A 278 -9.26 -18.66 -9.44
N VAL A 279 -10.58 -18.81 -9.56
CA VAL A 279 -11.55 -17.70 -9.46
C VAL A 279 -12.58 -18.08 -8.40
N LEU A 280 -12.76 -17.19 -7.42
CA LEU A 280 -13.78 -17.34 -6.39
C LEU A 280 -14.94 -16.40 -6.70
N HIS A 281 -16.15 -16.89 -6.48
CA HIS A 281 -17.39 -16.12 -6.62
C HIS A 281 -18.05 -16.02 -5.23
N PRO A 282 -17.86 -14.89 -4.49
CA PRO A 282 -18.57 -14.66 -3.25
C PRO A 282 -20.08 -14.70 -3.48
N LYS A 283 -20.82 -15.34 -2.56
CA LYS A 283 -22.28 -15.39 -2.66
C LYS A 283 -22.84 -13.99 -2.46
N ASP A 284 -23.81 -13.65 -3.31
CA ASP A 284 -24.57 -12.41 -3.22
C ASP A 284 -23.75 -11.11 -3.46
N VAL A 285 -22.55 -11.21 -4.01
CA VAL A 285 -21.73 -10.05 -4.41
C VAL A 285 -21.77 -9.94 -5.95
N GLY A 286 -22.41 -8.88 -6.44
CA GLY A 286 -22.53 -8.60 -7.89
C GLY A 286 -21.93 -7.25 -8.28
N CYS A 287 -21.08 -6.67 -7.44
CA CYS A 287 -20.45 -5.37 -7.64
C CYS A 287 -18.93 -5.44 -7.43
N ALA A 288 -18.23 -4.33 -7.66
CA ALA A 288 -16.78 -4.30 -7.60
C ALA A 288 -16.25 -4.67 -6.21
N ILE A 289 -15.29 -5.61 -6.15
CA ILE A 289 -14.47 -5.90 -4.98
C ILE A 289 -13.26 -4.98 -5.04
N ARG A 290 -13.18 -4.04 -4.10
CA ARG A 290 -12.18 -2.97 -4.10
C ARG A 290 -10.87 -3.38 -3.47
N GLN A 291 -10.94 -4.12 -2.38
CA GLN A 291 -9.75 -4.48 -1.63
C GLN A 291 -9.91 -5.85 -0.98
N ILE A 292 -8.79 -6.53 -0.86
CA ILE A 292 -8.67 -7.83 -0.21
C ILE A 292 -7.56 -7.70 0.83
N ALA A 293 -7.73 -8.39 1.95
CA ALA A 293 -6.72 -8.46 2.99
C ALA A 293 -6.62 -9.87 3.56
N PHE A 294 -5.40 -10.26 3.94
CA PHE A 294 -5.13 -11.54 4.57
C PHE A 294 -4.92 -11.40 6.08
N SER A 295 -5.25 -12.44 6.83
CA SER A 295 -4.75 -12.57 8.19
C SER A 295 -3.24 -12.80 8.19
N PRO A 296 -2.48 -12.37 9.23
CA PRO A 296 -1.03 -12.58 9.29
C PRO A 296 -0.57 -14.02 9.13
N CYS A 297 -1.41 -14.98 9.52
CA CYS A 297 -1.14 -16.41 9.36
C CYS A 297 -1.50 -16.97 7.96
N GLY A 298 -2.04 -16.16 7.05
CA GLY A 298 -2.48 -16.58 5.72
C GLY A 298 -3.67 -17.56 5.70
N GLN A 299 -4.32 -17.82 6.85
CA GLN A 299 -5.44 -18.78 6.95
C GLN A 299 -6.78 -18.17 6.58
N HIS A 300 -6.91 -16.88 6.67
CA HIS A 300 -8.13 -16.14 6.38
C HIS A 300 -7.88 -15.03 5.38
N MET A 301 -8.85 -14.81 4.54
CA MET A 301 -8.89 -13.70 3.61
C MET A 301 -10.26 -13.01 3.75
N ILE A 302 -10.27 -11.71 3.71
CA ILE A 302 -11.49 -10.89 3.65
C ILE A 302 -11.47 -10.05 2.38
N ALA A 303 -12.63 -9.89 1.76
CA ALA A 303 -12.83 -9.03 0.60
C ALA A 303 -13.96 -8.06 0.89
N VAL A 304 -13.79 -6.80 0.49
CA VAL A 304 -14.79 -5.73 0.64
C VAL A 304 -15.25 -5.24 -0.73
N ALA A 305 -16.55 -5.02 -0.85
CA ALA A 305 -17.19 -4.64 -2.11
C ALA A 305 -17.98 -3.34 -2.01
N ASP A 306 -18.35 -2.76 -3.14
CA ASP A 306 -19.01 -1.45 -3.26
C ASP A 306 -20.41 -1.41 -2.63
N ASP A 307 -21.07 -2.55 -2.43
CA ASP A 307 -22.33 -2.67 -1.72
C ASP A 307 -22.21 -2.71 -0.19
N ALA A 308 -21.00 -2.42 0.31
CA ALA A 308 -20.61 -2.53 1.72
C ALA A 308 -20.64 -3.97 2.27
N SER A 309 -20.66 -4.97 1.41
CA SER A 309 -20.54 -6.37 1.82
C SER A 309 -19.10 -6.71 2.20
N ILE A 310 -18.96 -7.60 3.19
CA ILE A 310 -17.68 -8.15 3.63
C ILE A 310 -17.77 -9.67 3.50
N SER A 311 -16.96 -10.23 2.61
CA SER A 311 -16.85 -11.68 2.41
C SER A 311 -15.62 -12.23 3.10
N ARG A 312 -15.78 -13.30 3.88
CA ARG A 312 -14.67 -14.01 4.54
C ARG A 312 -14.46 -15.37 3.91
N PHE A 313 -13.22 -15.68 3.64
CA PHE A 313 -12.77 -16.96 3.14
C PHE A 313 -11.79 -17.58 4.15
N ALA A 314 -11.84 -18.90 4.31
CA ALA A 314 -10.88 -19.66 5.09
C ALA A 314 -10.19 -20.66 4.18
N ARG A 315 -8.87 -20.78 4.31
CA ARG A 315 -8.09 -21.79 3.61
C ARG A 315 -8.49 -23.16 4.14
N ARG A 316 -8.82 -24.09 3.26
CA ARG A 316 -8.98 -25.48 3.63
C ARG A 316 -7.59 -26.13 3.69
N THR A 317 -7.27 -26.69 4.83
CA THR A 317 -6.07 -27.52 5.03
C THR A 317 -6.25 -28.87 4.37
#